data_1abc6d256a29f26436aa1296a9eaaceb
#
_entry.id   1abc6d256a29f26436aa1296a9eaaceb
#
_cell.length_a   1.000
_cell.length_b   1.000
_cell.length_c   1.000
_cell.angle_alpha   90.00
_cell.angle_beta   90.00
_cell.angle_gamma   90.00
#
_symmetry.space_group_name_H-M   'P 1'
#
loop_
_entity.id
_entity.type
_entity.pdbx_description
1 polymer ?
#
loop_
_entity_poly.entity_id
_entity_poly.type
_entity_poly.pdbx_seq_one_letter_code
_entity_poly.pdbx_strand_id
1 'polypeptide(L)'
;VFLRAAVISDEAARESAGIALCRSAAEAFRAGEIPENGEKAYFTKDMASCAEADAYYYIETEVTVAETETGALYAGKITAYTAEQDKGIYALEVRCYQPKEGTP
;
A
#
# COMPACT_ATOMS: atom_id res chain seq x y z
N VAL A 1 -6.27 31.38 -15.70
CA VAL A 1 -5.67 31.20 -14.39
C VAL A 1 -6.40 30.16 -13.56
N PHE A 2 -7.71 30.32 -13.44
CA PHE A 2 -8.52 29.33 -12.73
C PHE A 2 -8.50 27.99 -13.45
N LEU A 3 -8.45 28.03 -14.76
CA LEU A 3 -8.42 26.81 -15.55
C LEU A 3 -7.20 25.97 -15.26
N ARG A 4 -6.09 26.64 -14.97
CA ARG A 4 -4.87 25.93 -14.67
C ARG A 4 -4.98 25.17 -13.36
N ALA A 5 -5.65 25.76 -12.37
CA ALA A 5 -5.86 25.10 -11.10
C ALA A 5 -6.85 23.93 -11.23
N ALA A 6 -7.82 24.09 -12.16
CA ALA A 6 -8.80 23.05 -12.37
C ALA A 6 -8.23 21.88 -13.16
N VAL A 7 -7.18 22.11 -13.94
CA VAL A 7 -6.54 21.06 -14.72
C VAL A 7 -5.37 20.50 -13.94
N ILE A 8 -5.66 19.86 -12.82
CA ILE A 8 -4.67 19.05 -12.14
C ILE A 8 -4.48 17.86 -13.06
N SER A 9 -3.27 17.62 -13.47
CA SER A 9 -3.01 16.52 -14.38
C SER A 9 -3.48 15.21 -13.75
N ASP A 10 -3.94 14.29 -14.59
CA ASP A 10 -4.32 12.95 -14.13
C ASP A 10 -3.15 12.29 -13.40
N GLU A 11 -1.95 12.62 -13.84
CA GLU A 11 -0.74 12.09 -13.24
C GLU A 11 -0.58 12.52 -11.79
N ALA A 12 -0.83 13.81 -11.49
CA ALA A 12 -0.77 14.31 -10.13
C ALA A 12 -1.85 13.68 -9.25
N ALA A 13 -3.04 13.49 -9.81
CA ALA A 13 -4.14 12.88 -9.08
C ALA A 13 -3.82 11.42 -8.74
N ARG A 14 -3.22 10.69 -9.69
CA ARG A 14 -2.82 9.31 -9.48
C ARG A 14 -1.73 9.20 -8.43
N GLU A 15 -0.78 10.11 -8.45
CA GLU A 15 0.30 10.12 -7.46
C GLU A 15 -0.26 10.36 -6.06
N SER A 16 -1.18 11.32 -5.92
CA SER A 16 -1.82 11.59 -4.63
C SER A 16 -2.60 10.39 -4.14
N ALA A 17 -3.33 9.72 -5.03
CA ALA A 17 -4.07 8.51 -4.66
C ALA A 17 -3.12 7.40 -4.24
N GLY A 18 -2.03 7.22 -4.98
CA GLY A 18 -1.03 6.21 -4.64
C GLY A 18 -0.44 6.44 -3.26
N ILE A 19 -0.12 7.69 -2.93
CA ILE A 19 0.43 8.04 -1.63
C ILE A 19 -0.59 7.70 -0.54
N ALA A 20 -1.85 8.08 -0.72
CA ALA A 20 -2.89 7.84 0.27
C ALA A 20 -3.11 6.34 0.51
N LEU A 21 -3.18 5.57 -0.57
CA LEU A 21 -3.39 4.13 -0.46
C LEU A 21 -2.22 3.44 0.22
N CYS A 22 -0.99 3.80 -0.15
CA CYS A 22 0.19 3.21 0.46
C CYS A 22 0.31 3.59 1.92
N ARG A 23 -0.01 4.82 2.28
CA ARG A 23 0.03 5.25 3.68
C ARG A 23 -0.97 4.49 4.54
N SER A 24 -2.17 4.31 4.01
CA SER A 24 -3.21 3.56 4.71
C SER A 24 -2.77 2.12 4.96
N ALA A 25 -2.20 1.48 3.95
CA ALA A 25 -1.69 0.12 4.09
C ALA A 25 -0.52 0.05 5.06
N ALA A 26 0.34 1.07 5.06
CA ALA A 26 1.48 1.12 5.97
C ALA A 26 1.03 1.26 7.43
N GLU A 27 -0.02 2.03 7.67
CA GLU A 27 -0.56 2.16 9.02
C GLU A 27 -1.09 0.84 9.53
N ALA A 28 -1.81 0.10 8.68
CA ALA A 28 -2.30 -1.22 9.05
C ALA A 28 -1.14 -2.18 9.32
N PHE A 29 -0.10 -2.13 8.49
CA PHE A 29 1.09 -2.95 8.66
C PHE A 29 1.76 -2.68 10.00
N ARG A 30 1.93 -1.42 10.35
CA ARG A 30 2.53 -1.03 11.63
C ARG A 30 1.67 -1.46 12.82
N ALA A 31 0.37 -1.53 12.62
CA ALA A 31 -0.55 -1.99 13.67
C ALA A 31 -0.54 -3.50 13.85
N GLY A 32 0.23 -4.21 13.04
CA GLY A 32 0.34 -5.66 13.15
C GLY A 32 -0.50 -6.42 12.15
N GLU A 33 -1.21 -5.74 11.27
CA GLU A 33 -2.01 -6.39 10.24
C GLU A 33 -1.13 -6.66 9.04
N ILE A 34 -0.37 -7.73 9.11
CA ILE A 34 0.61 -8.08 8.10
C ILE A 34 -0.05 -8.91 7.00
N PRO A 35 -0.07 -8.44 5.76
CA PRO A 35 -0.63 -9.23 4.67
C PRO A 35 0.33 -10.34 4.25
N GLU A 36 -0.15 -11.24 3.42
CA GLU A 36 0.71 -12.25 2.84
C GLU A 36 1.63 -11.61 1.81
N ASN A 37 2.79 -12.20 1.61
CA ASN A 37 3.72 -11.70 0.61
C ASN A 37 3.09 -11.74 -0.77
N GLY A 38 3.10 -10.60 -1.44
CA GLY A 38 2.52 -10.47 -2.77
C GLY A 38 1.02 -10.22 -2.78
N GLU A 39 0.41 -10.02 -1.62
CA GLU A 39 -1.02 -9.78 -1.55
C GLU A 39 -1.37 -8.45 -2.22
N LYS A 40 -2.47 -8.45 -2.96
CA LYS A 40 -2.95 -7.27 -3.67
C LYS A 40 -4.29 -6.82 -3.11
N ALA A 41 -4.49 -5.52 -3.07
CA ALA A 41 -5.76 -4.91 -2.68
C ALA A 41 -6.18 -3.96 -3.79
N TYR A 42 -7.47 -3.97 -4.12
CA TYR A 42 -8.01 -3.26 -5.29
C TYR A 42 -8.92 -2.12 -4.86
N PHE A 43 -8.85 -1.03 -5.60
CA PHE A 43 -9.57 0.19 -5.25
C PHE A 43 -10.15 0.86 -6.48
N THR A 44 -11.31 1.48 -6.31
CA THR A 44 -11.93 2.27 -7.37
C THR A 44 -11.18 3.58 -7.55
N LYS A 45 -11.59 4.36 -8.54
CA LYS A 45 -11.02 5.68 -8.78
C LYS A 45 -11.16 6.59 -7.56
N ASP A 46 -12.21 6.37 -6.76
CA ASP A 46 -12.46 7.14 -5.54
C ASP A 46 -11.78 6.52 -4.32
N MET A 47 -10.91 5.54 -4.55
CA MET A 47 -10.14 4.86 -3.50
C MET A 47 -10.98 4.03 -2.55
N ALA A 48 -12.14 3.57 -3.01
CA ALA A 48 -12.96 2.64 -2.25
C ALA A 48 -12.55 1.21 -2.59
N SER A 49 -12.56 0.34 -1.59
CA SER A 49 -12.22 -1.06 -1.80
C SER A 49 -13.19 -1.71 -2.80
N CYS A 50 -12.68 -2.53 -3.71
CA CYS A 50 -13.50 -3.16 -4.74
C CYS A 50 -12.91 -4.47 -5.20
N ALA A 51 -13.61 -5.14 -6.11
CA ALA A 51 -13.12 -6.35 -6.74
C ALA A 51 -12.10 -6.02 -7.81
N GLU A 52 -11.27 -6.98 -8.16
CA GLU A 52 -10.25 -6.80 -9.18
C GLU A 52 -10.82 -6.29 -10.50
N ALA A 53 -11.98 -6.80 -10.91
CA ALA A 53 -12.59 -6.42 -12.17
C ALA A 53 -12.98 -4.93 -12.22
N ASP A 54 -13.23 -4.33 -11.06
CA ASP A 54 -13.66 -2.94 -10.96
C ASP A 54 -12.52 -2.01 -10.58
N ALA A 55 -11.32 -2.52 -10.49
CA ALA A 55 -10.20 -1.74 -9.97
C ALA A 55 -9.72 -0.66 -10.91
N TYR A 56 -9.52 0.52 -10.37
CA TYR A 56 -8.81 1.59 -11.06
C TYR A 56 -7.37 1.64 -10.56
N TYR A 57 -7.18 1.37 -9.27
CA TYR A 57 -5.87 1.27 -8.64
C TYR A 57 -5.74 -0.07 -7.92
N TYR A 58 -4.53 -0.52 -7.72
CA TYR A 58 -4.28 -1.61 -6.78
C TYR A 58 -2.93 -1.39 -6.10
N ILE A 59 -2.79 -1.98 -4.92
CA ILE A 59 -1.52 -1.97 -4.21
C ILE A 59 -1.06 -3.41 -4.05
N GLU A 60 0.24 -3.59 -4.10
CA GLU A 60 0.85 -4.90 -3.88
C GLU A 60 1.84 -4.75 -2.74
N THR A 61 1.82 -5.66 -1.79
CA THR A 61 2.71 -5.63 -0.64
C THR A 61 3.65 -6.82 -0.69
N GLU A 62 4.93 -6.56 -0.77
CA GLU A 62 5.95 -7.60 -0.65
C GLU A 62 6.38 -7.63 0.80
N VAL A 63 6.34 -8.81 1.40
CA VAL A 63 6.63 -8.96 2.83
C VAL A 63 7.83 -9.88 3.03
N THR A 64 8.78 -9.42 3.82
CA THR A 64 9.89 -10.26 4.26
C THR A 64 9.88 -10.27 5.78
N VAL A 65 10.35 -11.36 6.35
CA VAL A 65 10.39 -11.49 7.79
C VAL A 65 11.78 -11.93 8.23
N ALA A 66 12.28 -11.30 9.29
CA ALA A 66 13.55 -11.68 9.90
C ALA A 66 13.25 -12.08 11.34
N GLU A 67 13.52 -13.33 11.69
CA GLU A 67 13.29 -13.78 13.03
C GLU A 67 14.43 -13.37 13.94
N THR A 68 14.06 -12.97 15.15
CA THR A 68 15.02 -12.58 16.18
C THR A 68 14.77 -13.43 17.43
N GLU A 69 15.63 -13.31 18.40
CA GLU A 69 15.47 -14.06 19.65
C GLU A 69 14.19 -13.66 20.39
N THR A 70 13.77 -12.42 20.24
CA THR A 70 12.63 -11.89 21.01
C THR A 70 11.36 -11.78 20.18
N GLY A 71 11.41 -12.04 18.87
CA GLY A 71 10.22 -11.92 18.04
C GLY A 71 10.58 -11.98 16.57
N ALA A 72 9.81 -11.26 15.77
CA ALA A 72 10.04 -11.22 14.34
C ALA A 72 9.92 -9.77 13.85
N LEU A 73 10.79 -9.40 12.93
CA LEU A 73 10.74 -8.10 12.29
C LEU A 73 10.20 -8.28 10.89
N TYR A 74 9.05 -7.68 10.63
CA TYR A 74 8.42 -7.73 9.32
C TYR A 74 8.77 -6.47 8.55
N ALA A 75 9.18 -6.64 7.31
CA ALA A 75 9.44 -5.53 6.41
C ALA A 75 8.51 -5.66 5.22
N GLY A 76 7.83 -4.57 4.88
CA GLY A 76 6.92 -4.54 3.76
C GLY A 76 7.29 -3.47 2.77
N LYS A 77 7.19 -3.78 1.50
CA LYS A 77 7.30 -2.80 0.44
C LYS A 77 5.96 -2.73 -0.24
N ILE A 78 5.30 -1.60 -0.11
CA ILE A 78 3.97 -1.38 -0.64
C ILE A 78 4.08 -0.53 -1.88
N THR A 79 3.59 -1.02 -3.00
CA THR A 79 3.64 -0.30 -4.26
C THR A 79 2.22 -0.12 -4.79
N ALA A 80 1.89 1.11 -5.18
CA ALA A 80 0.60 1.42 -5.77
C ALA A 80 0.73 1.45 -7.29
N TYR A 81 -0.27 0.93 -7.97
CA TYR A 81 -0.30 0.83 -9.42
C TYR A 81 -1.63 1.31 -9.97
N THR A 82 -1.62 1.71 -11.24
CA THR A 82 -2.88 1.88 -11.95
C THR A 82 -3.22 0.54 -12.58
N ALA A 83 -4.45 0.09 -12.42
CA ALA A 83 -4.87 -1.21 -12.93
C ALA A 83 -4.86 -1.27 -14.46
N GLU A 84 -5.14 -0.17 -15.11
CA GLU A 84 -5.22 -0.12 -16.57
C GLU A 84 -3.88 -0.42 -17.24
N GLN A 85 -2.79 0.08 -16.69
CA GLN A 85 -1.48 -0.05 -17.32
C GLN A 85 -0.48 -0.83 -16.49
N ASP A 86 -0.88 -1.26 -15.31
CA ASP A 86 0.02 -1.90 -14.35
C ASP A 86 1.26 -1.07 -14.09
N LYS A 87 1.07 0.25 -14.11
CA LYS A 87 2.17 1.18 -13.94
C LYS A 87 2.28 1.60 -12.48
N GLY A 88 3.47 1.45 -11.92
CA GLY A 88 3.73 1.89 -10.55
C GLY A 88 3.68 3.39 -10.44
N ILE A 89 2.96 3.90 -9.45
CA ILE A 89 2.81 5.33 -9.23
C ILE A 89 3.42 5.80 -7.92
N TYR A 90 3.59 4.90 -6.97
CA TYR A 90 4.22 5.26 -5.69
C TYR A 90 4.59 3.98 -4.95
N ALA A 91 5.66 4.05 -4.16
CA ALA A 91 6.08 2.93 -3.34
C ALA A 91 6.64 3.46 -2.04
N LEU A 92 6.43 2.71 -0.95
CA LEU A 92 7.06 3.02 0.32
C LEU A 92 7.41 1.74 1.05
N GLU A 93 8.32 1.86 2.00
CA GLU A 93 8.72 0.73 2.83
C GLU A 93 8.26 0.97 4.26
N VAL A 94 7.88 -0.11 4.92
CA VAL A 94 7.38 -0.06 6.29
C VAL A 94 7.93 -1.25 7.04
N ARG A 95 8.06 -1.12 8.36
CA ARG A 95 8.52 -2.19 9.21
C ARG A 95 7.62 -2.32 10.42
N CYS A 96 7.50 -3.54 10.89
CA CYS A 96 6.74 -3.83 12.10
C CYS A 96 7.42 -4.94 12.87
N TYR A 97 7.70 -4.70 14.13
CA TYR A 97 8.27 -5.71 15.00
C TYR A 97 7.15 -6.35 15.82
N GLN A 98 7.12 -7.67 15.83
CA GLN A 98 6.15 -8.40 16.64
C GLN A 98 6.89 -9.29 17.61
N PRO A 99 6.73 -9.06 18.92
CA PRO A 99 7.39 -9.90 19.93
C PRO A 99 6.77 -11.30 19.94
N LYS A 100 7.55 -12.25 20.39
CA LYS A 100 7.06 -13.63 20.51
C LYS A 100 5.97 -13.70 21.57
N GLU A 101 4.94 -14.46 21.25
CA GLU A 101 3.87 -14.69 22.22
C GLU A 101 4.34 -15.64 23.30
N GLY A 102 3.72 -15.51 24.46
CA GLY A 102 4.00 -16.41 25.56
C GLY A 102 5.30 -16.15 26.26
N THR A 103 5.98 -15.10 25.91
CA THR A 103 7.20 -14.72 26.61
C THR A 103 6.82 -14.10 27.94
N PRO A 104 7.25 -14.68 29.05
CA PRO A 104 6.91 -14.09 30.34
C PRO A 104 7.60 -12.80 30.58
#